data_1776441c564ddd9af46426289cb7e118
#
_entry.id   1776441c564ddd9af46426289cb7e118
#
_cell.length_a   1.000
_cell.length_b   1.000
_cell.length_c   1.000
_cell.angle_alpha   90.00
_cell.angle_beta   90.00
_cell.angle_gamma   90.00
#
_symmetry.space_group_name_H-M   'P 1'
#
loop_
_entity.id
_entity.type
_entity.pdbx_description
1 polymer ?
#
loop_
_entity_poly.entity_id
_entity_poly.type
_entity_poly.pdbx_seq_one_letter_code
_entity_poly.pdbx_strand_id
1 'polypeptide(L)'
;MSSDEINQDEYAQDANNKEMLLDIFYKTKGNIDDINAAIDKKLFWTQKRSITIFEKYIKARLTLNPKVLNLANQEITPIEAAYLSQYPGLEKVEKLDLRKNRLGDEGLEVLLNSEKIRNVQELDLRNNQITRQGMLSL
;
A
#
# COMPACT_ATOMS: atom_id res chain seq x y z
N MET A 1 21.22 23.11 -3.22
CA MET A 1 20.01 23.90 -3.30
C MET A 1 19.65 24.45 -1.94
N SER A 2 19.31 25.69 -1.91
CA SER A 2 18.83 26.29 -0.69
C SER A 2 17.48 25.70 -0.31
N SER A 3 17.24 25.50 0.97
CA SER A 3 15.93 25.06 1.45
C SER A 3 14.84 26.07 1.11
N ASP A 4 15.21 27.30 0.87
CA ASP A 4 14.26 28.36 0.51
C ASP A 4 13.64 28.15 -0.86
N GLU A 5 14.30 27.35 -1.68
CA GLU A 5 13.82 27.04 -3.03
C GLU A 5 12.92 25.83 -3.06
N ILE A 6 12.83 25.13 -1.94
CA ILE A 6 11.93 24.00 -1.82
C ILE A 6 10.52 24.55 -1.69
N ASN A 7 9.71 24.30 -2.69
CA ASN A 7 8.31 24.68 -2.64
C ASN A 7 7.52 23.60 -1.88
N GLN A 8 6.25 23.86 -1.65
CA GLN A 8 5.41 22.92 -0.91
C GLN A 8 5.26 21.58 -1.60
N ASP A 9 5.29 21.57 -2.93
CA ASP A 9 5.18 20.32 -3.70
C ASP A 9 6.41 19.46 -3.50
N GLU A 10 7.60 20.06 -3.52
CA GLU A 10 8.84 19.35 -3.25
C GLU A 10 8.86 18.81 -1.82
N TYR A 11 8.41 19.61 -0.87
CA TYR A 11 8.37 19.22 0.52
C TYR A 11 7.40 18.05 0.72
N ALA A 12 6.23 18.12 0.11
CA ALA A 12 5.26 17.04 0.19
C ALA A 12 5.79 15.77 -0.48
N GLN A 13 6.54 15.93 -1.58
CA GLN A 13 7.17 14.82 -2.27
C GLN A 13 8.20 14.12 -1.38
N ASP A 14 9.02 14.89 -0.66
CA ASP A 14 10.01 14.34 0.26
C ASP A 14 9.35 13.60 1.40
N ALA A 15 8.30 14.15 1.98
CA ALA A 15 7.56 13.49 3.05
C ALA A 15 6.93 12.18 2.57
N ASN A 16 6.37 12.21 1.36
CA ASN A 16 5.79 11.03 0.74
C ASN A 16 6.83 9.95 0.48
N ASN A 17 8.02 10.35 0.01
CA ASN A 17 9.11 9.43 -0.22
C ASN A 17 9.60 8.81 1.08
N LYS A 18 9.59 9.56 2.17
CA LYS A 18 9.97 9.05 3.49
C LYS A 18 9.03 7.94 3.94
N GLU A 19 7.74 8.14 3.82
CA GLU A 19 6.75 7.11 4.17
C GLU A 19 6.93 5.86 3.34
N MET A 20 7.10 6.03 2.04
CA MET A 20 7.33 4.93 1.14
C MET A 20 8.57 4.14 1.54
N LEU A 21 9.66 4.84 1.88
CA LEU A 21 10.91 4.19 2.28
C LEU A 21 10.76 3.44 3.59
N LEU A 22 9.99 3.96 4.53
CA LEU A 22 9.73 3.27 5.78
C LEU A 22 8.95 1.99 5.55
N ASP A 23 7.94 2.03 4.69
CA ASP A 23 7.17 0.85 4.35
C ASP A 23 8.04 -0.21 3.67
N ILE A 24 8.88 0.22 2.74
CA ILE A 24 9.82 -0.67 2.06
C ILE A 24 10.80 -1.28 3.07
N PHE A 25 11.32 -0.45 3.99
CA PHE A 25 12.24 -0.92 5.02
C PHE A 25 11.60 -2.02 5.86
N TYR A 26 10.37 -1.79 6.28
CA TYR A 26 9.62 -2.77 7.07
C TYR A 26 9.45 -4.09 6.31
N LYS A 27 9.05 -3.98 5.05
CA LYS A 27 8.77 -5.13 4.22
C LYS A 27 10.03 -5.96 3.95
N THR A 28 11.15 -5.30 3.73
CA THR A 28 12.42 -5.95 3.37
C THR A 28 13.26 -6.30 4.60
N LYS A 29 12.80 -5.93 5.78
CA LYS A 29 13.52 -6.16 7.04
C LYS A 29 14.92 -5.55 7.04
N GLY A 30 15.08 -4.44 6.32
CA GLY A 30 16.34 -3.71 6.26
C GLY A 30 17.38 -4.28 5.29
N ASN A 31 17.02 -5.25 4.47
CA ASN A 31 17.94 -5.78 3.46
C ASN A 31 18.15 -4.74 2.36
N ILE A 32 19.39 -4.27 2.19
CA ILE A 32 19.71 -3.18 1.27
C ILE A 32 19.41 -3.54 -0.18
N ASP A 33 19.73 -4.74 -0.60
CA ASP A 33 19.49 -5.17 -1.98
C ASP A 33 17.99 -5.21 -2.27
N ASP A 34 17.21 -5.72 -1.35
CA ASP A 34 15.76 -5.76 -1.48
C ASP A 34 15.16 -4.37 -1.44
N ILE A 35 15.70 -3.48 -0.61
CA ILE A 35 15.27 -2.08 -0.54
C ILE A 35 15.50 -1.41 -1.88
N ASN A 36 16.69 -1.54 -2.45
CA ASN A 36 17.02 -0.95 -3.74
C ASN A 36 16.14 -1.49 -4.86
N ALA A 37 15.93 -2.79 -4.87
CA ALA A 37 15.06 -3.41 -5.86
C ALA A 37 13.62 -2.90 -5.74
N ALA A 38 13.13 -2.74 -4.52
CA ALA A 38 11.78 -2.22 -4.29
C ALA A 38 11.67 -0.74 -4.69
N ILE A 39 12.71 0.05 -4.43
CA ILE A 39 12.75 1.45 -4.84
C ILE A 39 12.75 1.56 -6.36
N ASP A 40 13.60 0.78 -7.04
CA ASP A 40 13.66 0.80 -8.49
C ASP A 40 12.32 0.40 -9.10
N LYS A 41 11.72 -0.64 -8.58
CA LYS A 41 10.41 -1.10 -9.01
C LYS A 41 9.36 -0.03 -8.78
N LYS A 42 9.41 0.62 -7.63
CA LYS A 42 8.48 1.71 -7.30
C LYS A 42 8.66 2.89 -8.24
N LEU A 43 9.89 3.33 -8.49
CA LEU A 43 10.17 4.43 -9.40
C LEU A 43 9.68 4.13 -10.82
N PHE A 44 9.84 2.89 -11.25
CA PHE A 44 9.37 2.47 -12.55
C PHE A 44 7.84 2.57 -12.66
N TRP A 45 7.13 2.22 -11.59
CA TRP A 45 5.66 2.18 -11.58
C TRP A 45 5.01 3.49 -11.16
N THR A 46 5.73 4.39 -10.49
CA THR A 46 5.15 5.57 -9.86
C THR A 46 4.71 6.67 -10.80
N GLN A 47 4.92 6.50 -12.09
CA GLN A 47 4.46 7.51 -13.04
C GLN A 47 2.94 7.69 -13.01
N LYS A 48 2.22 6.81 -12.37
CA LYS A 48 0.77 6.85 -12.32
C LYS A 48 0.23 7.44 -11.02
N ARG A 49 0.85 7.12 -9.89
CA ARG A 49 0.25 7.51 -8.62
C ARG A 49 1.29 7.51 -7.50
N SER A 50 1.35 8.61 -6.75
CA SER A 50 2.18 8.69 -5.56
C SER A 50 1.44 8.10 -4.35
N ILE A 51 2.19 7.79 -3.30
CA ILE A 51 1.60 7.32 -2.04
C ILE A 51 0.69 8.40 -1.44
N THR A 52 1.02 9.67 -1.62
CA THR A 52 0.18 10.77 -1.13
C THR A 52 -1.21 10.74 -1.78
N ILE A 53 -1.28 10.49 -3.07
CA ILE A 53 -2.55 10.39 -3.78
C ILE A 53 -3.30 9.13 -3.33
N PHE A 54 -2.60 8.03 -3.14
CA PHE A 54 -3.19 6.79 -2.65
C PHE A 54 -3.79 7.00 -1.24
N GLU A 55 -3.06 7.67 -0.36
CA GLU A 55 -3.54 8.01 0.98
C GLU A 55 -4.82 8.85 0.92
N LYS A 56 -4.83 9.89 0.09
CA LYS A 56 -6.01 10.74 -0.05
C LYS A 56 -7.22 9.94 -0.53
N TYR A 57 -6.98 9.01 -1.44
CA TYR A 57 -8.04 8.15 -1.95
C TYR A 57 -8.63 7.28 -0.84
N ILE A 58 -7.76 6.61 -0.07
CA ILE A 58 -8.20 5.78 1.05
C ILE A 58 -8.97 6.61 2.08
N LYS A 59 -8.41 7.76 2.43
CA LYS A 59 -9.00 8.64 3.43
C LYS A 59 -10.41 9.10 3.01
N ALA A 60 -10.57 9.46 1.74
CA ALA A 60 -11.86 9.87 1.22
C ALA A 60 -12.88 8.73 1.30
N ARG A 61 -12.47 7.52 0.93
CA ARG A 61 -13.34 6.36 0.98
C ARG A 61 -13.77 6.03 2.41
N LEU A 62 -12.84 6.08 3.35
CA LEU A 62 -13.13 5.78 4.75
C LEU A 62 -13.94 6.88 5.42
N THR A 63 -13.85 8.12 4.94
CA THR A 63 -14.70 9.21 5.42
C THR A 63 -16.16 8.95 5.03
N LEU A 64 -16.38 8.42 3.84
CA LEU A 64 -17.73 8.08 3.38
C LEU A 64 -18.29 6.86 4.11
N ASN A 65 -17.46 5.84 4.34
CA ASN A 65 -17.89 4.67 5.09
C ASN A 65 -16.67 4.04 5.77
N PRO A 66 -16.50 4.23 7.08
CA PRO A 66 -15.33 3.72 7.80
C PRO A 66 -15.28 2.21 7.94
N LYS A 67 -16.36 1.50 7.67
CA LYS A 67 -16.44 0.05 7.84
C LYS A 67 -16.28 -0.72 6.54
N VAL A 68 -16.48 -0.08 5.40
CA VAL A 68 -16.41 -0.74 4.11
C VAL A 68 -15.43 0.01 3.23
N LEU A 69 -14.33 -0.64 2.88
CA LEU A 69 -13.33 -0.06 2.00
C LEU A 69 -13.34 -0.81 0.68
N ASN A 70 -13.87 -0.17 -0.34
CA ASN A 70 -13.89 -0.72 -1.69
C ASN A 70 -12.75 -0.12 -2.50
N LEU A 71 -11.76 -0.94 -2.78
CA LEU A 71 -10.58 -0.57 -3.57
C LEU A 71 -10.44 -1.46 -4.81
N ALA A 72 -11.54 -2.00 -5.29
CA ALA A 72 -11.51 -2.87 -6.47
C ALA A 72 -11.06 -2.13 -7.71
N ASN A 73 -10.25 -2.80 -8.53
CA ASN A 73 -9.83 -2.30 -9.84
C ASN A 73 -9.11 -0.94 -9.77
N GLN A 74 -8.20 -0.79 -8.83
CA GLN A 74 -7.46 0.45 -8.61
C GLN A 74 -5.96 0.33 -8.92
N GLU A 75 -5.55 -0.77 -9.53
CA GLU A 75 -4.14 -1.03 -9.86
C GLU A 75 -3.22 -0.96 -8.64
N ILE A 76 -3.70 -1.40 -7.49
CA ILE A 76 -2.93 -1.38 -6.26
C ILE A 76 -1.76 -2.34 -6.36
N THR A 77 -0.56 -1.82 -6.13
CA THR A 77 0.70 -2.56 -6.20
C THR A 77 1.05 -3.17 -4.85
N PRO A 78 2.05 -4.07 -4.78
CA PRO A 78 2.51 -4.58 -3.49
C PRO A 78 2.98 -3.49 -2.53
N ILE A 79 3.57 -2.42 -3.04
CA ILE A 79 4.03 -1.31 -2.19
C ILE A 79 2.85 -0.55 -1.61
N GLU A 80 1.83 -0.31 -2.42
CA GLU A 80 0.61 0.32 -1.91
C GLU A 80 -0.11 -0.58 -0.92
N ALA A 81 -0.07 -1.89 -1.13
CA ALA A 81 -0.60 -2.85 -0.18
C ALA A 81 0.15 -2.77 1.16
N ALA A 82 1.48 -2.61 1.11
CA ALA A 82 2.28 -2.43 2.31
C ALA A 82 1.87 -1.17 3.07
N TYR A 83 1.67 -0.07 2.35
CA TYR A 83 1.17 1.16 2.95
C TYR A 83 -0.19 0.96 3.59
N LEU A 84 -1.11 0.33 2.87
CA LEU A 84 -2.46 0.06 3.36
C LEU A 84 -2.42 -0.80 4.62
N SER A 85 -1.53 -1.80 4.67
CA SER A 85 -1.41 -2.69 5.81
C SER A 85 -1.03 -1.98 7.10
N GLN A 86 -0.45 -0.79 7.00
CA GLN A 86 -0.04 0.02 8.14
C GLN A 86 -1.00 1.19 8.40
N TYR A 87 -2.02 1.33 7.60
CA TYR A 87 -2.92 2.48 7.69
C TYR A 87 -3.83 2.34 8.91
N PRO A 88 -3.79 3.30 9.86
CA PRO A 88 -4.56 3.16 11.10
C PRO A 88 -6.07 3.04 10.89
N GLY A 89 -6.61 3.71 9.89
CA GLY A 89 -8.03 3.66 9.60
C GLY A 89 -8.53 2.28 9.20
N LEU A 90 -7.62 1.38 8.80
CA LEU A 90 -7.99 0.03 8.40
C LEU A 90 -8.51 -0.79 9.59
N GLU A 91 -8.17 -0.42 10.81
CA GLU A 91 -8.62 -1.13 12.02
C GLU A 91 -10.14 -1.20 12.18
N LYS A 92 -10.85 -0.25 11.61
CA LYS A 92 -12.32 -0.19 11.70
C LYS A 92 -13.02 -0.85 10.53
N VAL A 93 -12.27 -1.27 9.53
CA VAL A 93 -12.84 -1.85 8.31
C VAL A 93 -13.28 -3.27 8.56
N GLU A 94 -14.51 -3.57 8.20
CA GLU A 94 -15.10 -4.91 8.31
C GLU A 94 -15.19 -5.61 6.97
N LYS A 95 -15.29 -4.84 5.89
CA LYS A 95 -15.30 -5.37 4.53
C LYS A 95 -14.21 -4.67 3.71
N LEU A 96 -13.30 -5.47 3.17
CA LEU A 96 -12.21 -4.96 2.35
C LEU A 96 -12.24 -5.63 0.99
N ASP A 97 -12.57 -4.85 -0.04
CA ASP A 97 -12.64 -5.33 -1.40
C ASP A 97 -11.39 -4.87 -2.16
N LEU A 98 -10.54 -5.83 -2.48
CA LEU A 98 -9.29 -5.58 -3.20
C LEU A 98 -9.25 -6.34 -4.53
N ARG A 99 -10.40 -6.67 -5.07
CA ARG A 99 -10.48 -7.40 -6.35
C ARG A 99 -9.79 -6.63 -7.47
N LYS A 100 -9.24 -7.38 -8.43
CA LYS A 100 -8.70 -6.81 -9.67
C LYS A 100 -7.64 -5.76 -9.43
N ASN A 101 -6.70 -6.06 -8.56
CA ASN A 101 -5.54 -5.23 -8.32
C ASN A 101 -4.27 -5.99 -8.69
N ARG A 102 -3.13 -5.49 -8.29
CA ARG A 102 -1.82 -6.07 -8.59
C ARG A 102 -1.05 -6.39 -7.32
N LEU A 103 -1.75 -6.97 -6.34
CA LEU A 103 -1.14 -7.28 -5.05
C LEU A 103 -0.02 -8.29 -5.17
N GLY A 104 -0.25 -9.33 -5.97
CA GLY A 104 0.70 -10.44 -6.04
C GLY A 104 0.83 -11.15 -4.70
N ASP A 105 1.72 -12.12 -4.64
CA ASP A 105 1.96 -12.88 -3.40
C ASP A 105 2.55 -11.99 -2.31
N GLU A 106 3.40 -11.04 -2.70
CA GLU A 106 4.01 -10.10 -1.74
C GLU A 106 2.97 -9.21 -1.07
N GLY A 107 2.07 -8.63 -1.86
CA GLY A 107 1.02 -7.78 -1.32
C GLY A 107 0.07 -8.55 -0.44
N LEU A 108 -0.26 -9.78 -0.84
CA LEU A 108 -1.09 -10.65 -0.04
C LEU A 108 -0.45 -10.95 1.32
N GLU A 109 0.84 -11.31 1.31
CA GLU A 109 1.56 -11.63 2.54
C GLU A 109 1.58 -10.44 3.51
N VAL A 110 1.87 -9.26 2.98
CA VAL A 110 1.93 -8.03 3.79
C VAL A 110 0.58 -7.75 4.44
N LEU A 111 -0.50 -7.90 3.68
CA LEU A 111 -1.84 -7.65 4.20
C LEU A 111 -2.24 -8.68 5.26
N LEU A 112 -1.98 -9.95 4.99
CA LEU A 112 -2.38 -11.02 5.92
C LEU A 112 -1.59 -10.97 7.24
N ASN A 113 -0.39 -10.39 7.22
CA ASN A 113 0.41 -10.22 8.41
C ASN A 113 0.10 -8.92 9.15
N SER A 114 -0.80 -8.10 8.64
CA SER A 114 -1.16 -6.84 9.25
C SER A 114 -2.07 -7.03 10.45
N GLU A 115 -1.73 -6.36 11.55
CA GLU A 115 -2.63 -6.30 12.71
C GLU A 115 -3.83 -5.40 12.45
N LYS A 116 -3.75 -4.54 11.44
CA LYS A 116 -4.82 -3.58 11.13
C LYS A 116 -6.05 -4.22 10.52
N ILE A 117 -5.94 -5.43 9.99
CA ILE A 117 -7.09 -6.12 9.37
C ILE A 117 -7.82 -7.07 10.31
N ARG A 118 -7.53 -7.01 11.60
CA ARG A 118 -8.12 -7.95 12.57
C ARG A 118 -9.64 -7.92 12.62
N ASN A 119 -10.25 -6.81 12.26
CA ASN A 119 -11.69 -6.66 12.26
C ASN A 119 -12.33 -6.91 10.90
N VAL A 120 -11.54 -7.21 9.89
CA VAL A 120 -12.05 -7.49 8.55
C VAL A 120 -12.74 -8.86 8.55
N GLN A 121 -14.02 -8.86 8.26
CA GLN A 121 -14.84 -10.07 8.21
C GLN A 121 -14.99 -10.60 6.79
N GLU A 122 -14.94 -9.71 5.80
CA GLU A 122 -15.00 -10.07 4.39
C GLU A 122 -13.81 -9.46 3.68
N LEU A 123 -12.98 -10.31 3.09
CA LEU A 123 -11.81 -9.90 2.34
C LEU A 123 -11.87 -10.53 0.95
N ASP A 124 -11.99 -9.69 -0.07
CA ASP A 124 -12.07 -10.16 -1.45
C ASP A 124 -10.75 -9.83 -2.16
N LEU A 125 -10.02 -10.89 -2.51
CA LEU A 125 -8.70 -10.79 -3.13
C LEU A 125 -8.68 -11.36 -4.56
N ARG A 126 -9.81 -11.56 -5.18
CA ARG A 126 -9.89 -12.18 -6.50
C ARG A 126 -9.19 -11.35 -7.56
N ASN A 127 -8.52 -12.03 -8.50
CA ASN A 127 -7.85 -11.40 -9.63
C ASN A 127 -6.74 -10.43 -9.21
N ASN A 128 -5.82 -10.94 -8.38
CA ASN A 128 -4.69 -10.16 -7.88
C ASN A 128 -3.34 -10.77 -8.20
N GLN A 129 -3.27 -11.62 -9.21
CA GLN A 129 -2.02 -12.26 -9.63
C GLN A 129 -1.38 -13.08 -8.50
N ILE A 130 -2.23 -13.66 -7.65
CA ILE A 130 -1.76 -14.51 -6.56
C ILE A 130 -1.48 -15.90 -7.13
N THR A 131 -0.28 -16.42 -6.87
CA THR A 131 0.11 -17.74 -7.33
C THR A 131 -0.38 -18.82 -6.37
N ARG A 132 -0.22 -20.07 -6.80
CA ARG A 132 -0.55 -21.20 -5.93
C ARG A 132 0.23 -21.16 -4.62
N GLN A 133 1.49 -20.75 -4.67
CA GLN A 133 2.31 -20.63 -3.49
C GLN A 133 1.77 -19.56 -2.53
N GLY A 134 1.33 -18.43 -3.06
CA GLY A 134 0.70 -17.40 -2.24
C GLY A 134 -0.57 -17.90 -1.57
N MET A 135 -1.38 -18.66 -2.31
CA MET A 135 -2.60 -19.26 -1.76
C MET A 135 -2.31 -20.22 -0.61
N LEU A 136 -1.19 -20.95 -0.67
CA LEU A 136 -0.81 -21.88 0.38
C LEU A 136 -0.36 -21.17 1.66
N SER A 137 -0.07 -19.88 1.60
CA SER A 137 0.30 -19.08 2.76
C SER A 137 -0.90 -18.55 3.54
N LEU A 138 -2.09 -18.79 3.05
CA LEU A 138 -3.32 -18.31 3.70
C LEU A 138 -3.69 -19.11 4.96
#